data_c372c42ceb070017d964a57a16015fce
#
_entry.id   c372c42ceb070017d964a57a16015fce
#
_cell.length_a   1.000
_cell.length_b   1.000
_cell.length_c   1.000
_cell.angle_alpha   90.00
_cell.angle_beta   90.00
_cell.angle_gamma   90.00
#
_symmetry.space_group_name_H-M   'P 1'
#
loop_
_entity.id
_entity.type
_entity.pdbx_description
1 polymer ?
#
loop_
_entity_poly.entity_id
_entity_poly.type
_entity_poly.pdbx_seq_one_letter_code
_entity_poly.pdbx_strand_id
1 'polypeptide(L)'
;MRRFSKNYAEEGIIVLFTALTSTFSVILSFVGYDVLINPTYAAEVLLYYVYTYSQYTKRDPLTKLFNRYMKRKERMVSGIISIDMKELKWINDTMGHDEGDKAIKKIAECILQPTTTRETVYRVGGDEFIVICCHGDQNHIEQLVFKMRSSVDASGYSCAFGICCDNNKSLEDMIKEADRMMYKDKAKIKEEAAAMGKELHFRT
;
A
#
# COMPACT_ATOMS: atom_id res chain seq x y z
N MET A 1 8.16 16.33 3.01
CA MET A 1 7.51 17.59 2.60
C MET A 1 7.02 17.62 1.15
N ARG A 2 7.80 17.28 0.12
CA ARG A 2 7.36 17.32 -1.31
C ARG A 2 6.16 16.42 -1.68
N ARG A 3 5.89 15.35 -0.95
CA ARG A 3 4.78 14.42 -1.20
C ARG A 3 3.41 14.96 -0.75
N PHE A 4 3.39 15.74 0.32
CA PHE A 4 2.20 16.47 0.77
C PHE A 4 1.78 17.57 -0.23
N SER A 5 2.75 18.28 -0.78
CA SER A 5 2.53 19.38 -1.74
C SER A 5 1.83 18.95 -3.03
N LYS A 6 2.04 17.71 -3.52
CA LYS A 6 1.45 17.25 -4.78
C LYS A 6 -0.03 16.89 -4.66
N ASN A 7 -0.46 16.35 -3.52
CA ASN A 7 -1.88 16.08 -3.28
C ASN A 7 -2.68 17.38 -3.15
N TYR A 8 -2.14 18.39 -2.46
CA TYR A 8 -2.78 19.71 -2.37
C TYR A 8 -2.87 20.43 -3.71
N ALA A 9 -1.92 20.22 -4.62
CA ALA A 9 -1.98 20.80 -5.96
C ALA A 9 -3.11 20.16 -6.81
N GLU A 10 -3.31 18.86 -6.73
CA GLU A 10 -4.40 18.16 -7.43
C GLU A 10 -5.78 18.59 -6.86
N GLU A 11 -5.90 18.67 -5.53
CA GLU A 11 -7.10 19.18 -4.87
C GLU A 11 -7.38 20.63 -5.26
N GLY A 12 -6.35 21.47 -5.25
CA GLY A 12 -6.45 22.88 -5.64
C GLY A 12 -6.92 23.07 -7.08
N ILE A 13 -6.47 22.22 -8.02
CA ILE A 13 -6.92 22.26 -9.41
C ILE A 13 -8.41 21.94 -9.52
N ILE A 14 -8.90 20.93 -8.81
CA ILE A 14 -10.31 20.53 -8.85
C ILE A 14 -11.19 21.62 -8.25
N VAL A 15 -10.79 22.16 -7.09
CA VAL A 15 -11.53 23.26 -6.44
C VAL A 15 -11.56 24.49 -7.34
N LEU A 16 -10.45 24.85 -7.99
CA LEU A 16 -10.38 25.95 -8.92
C LEU A 16 -11.28 25.73 -10.15
N PHE A 17 -11.25 24.52 -10.70
CA PHE A 17 -12.07 24.15 -11.85
C PHE A 17 -13.57 24.24 -11.51
N THR A 18 -14.00 23.66 -10.38
CA THR A 18 -15.41 23.75 -9.94
C THR A 18 -15.84 25.19 -9.66
N ALA A 19 -14.99 26.00 -9.05
CA ALA A 19 -15.29 27.42 -8.80
C ALA A 19 -15.45 28.21 -10.11
N LEU A 20 -14.60 27.96 -11.11
CA LEU A 20 -14.70 28.64 -12.40
C LEU A 20 -15.95 28.22 -13.19
N THR A 21 -16.29 26.92 -13.20
CA THR A 21 -17.49 26.43 -13.90
C THR A 21 -18.78 26.89 -13.23
N SER A 22 -18.84 26.89 -11.90
CA SER A 22 -19.98 27.46 -11.16
C SER A 22 -20.16 28.94 -11.42
N THR A 23 -19.07 29.72 -11.38
CA THR A 23 -19.12 31.17 -11.66
C THR A 23 -19.59 31.44 -13.08
N PHE A 24 -19.08 30.68 -14.06
CA PHE A 24 -19.50 30.78 -15.46
C PHE A 24 -20.98 30.45 -15.65
N SER A 25 -21.48 29.37 -15.01
CA SER A 25 -22.91 29.02 -15.02
C SER A 25 -23.82 30.13 -14.48
N VAL A 26 -23.39 30.76 -13.37
CA VAL A 26 -24.14 31.89 -12.79
C VAL A 26 -24.16 33.09 -13.72
N ILE A 27 -23.04 33.40 -14.39
CA ILE A 27 -22.99 34.50 -15.39
C ILE A 27 -23.94 34.20 -16.55
N LEU A 28 -23.96 32.97 -17.05
CA LEU A 28 -24.87 32.57 -18.15
C LEU A 28 -26.34 32.69 -17.74
N SER A 29 -26.67 32.41 -16.49
CA SER A 29 -28.03 32.59 -15.95
C SER A 29 -28.52 34.05 -16.05
N PHE A 30 -27.66 35.03 -15.80
CA PHE A 30 -27.99 36.45 -15.98
C PHE A 30 -28.28 36.82 -17.44
N VAL A 31 -27.84 36.02 -18.40
CA VAL A 31 -28.08 36.17 -19.83
C VAL A 31 -29.30 35.35 -20.32
N GLY A 32 -29.98 34.64 -19.38
CA GLY A 32 -31.20 33.90 -19.67
C GLY A 32 -31.01 32.38 -19.95
N TYR A 33 -29.83 31.81 -19.59
CA TYR A 33 -29.54 30.39 -19.74
C TYR A 33 -29.69 29.62 -18.42
N ASP A 34 -30.77 29.80 -17.67
CA ASP A 34 -31.00 29.21 -16.34
C ASP A 34 -31.05 27.68 -16.34
N VAL A 35 -31.38 27.07 -17.49
CA VAL A 35 -31.48 25.60 -17.65
C VAL A 35 -30.13 24.90 -17.38
N LEU A 36 -29.00 25.60 -17.49
CA LEU A 36 -27.67 25.02 -17.36
C LEU A 36 -27.17 24.94 -15.91
N ILE A 37 -27.79 25.66 -14.96
CA ILE A 37 -27.33 25.74 -13.57
C ILE A 37 -27.42 24.38 -12.88
N ASN A 38 -28.59 23.74 -12.88
CA ASN A 38 -28.82 22.48 -12.18
C ASN A 38 -27.95 21.32 -12.69
N PRO A 39 -27.83 21.06 -14.02
CA PRO A 39 -26.93 20.00 -14.50
C PRO A 39 -25.43 20.31 -14.27
N THR A 40 -25.02 21.57 -14.26
CA THR A 40 -23.63 21.94 -13.94
C THR A 40 -23.30 21.60 -12.50
N TYR A 41 -24.11 22.00 -11.53
CA TYR A 41 -23.91 21.65 -10.12
C TYR A 41 -23.94 20.13 -9.90
N ALA A 42 -24.86 19.41 -10.54
CA ALA A 42 -24.92 17.96 -10.43
C ALA A 42 -23.63 17.29 -10.95
N ALA A 43 -23.09 17.76 -12.09
CA ALA A 43 -21.82 17.28 -12.63
C ALA A 43 -20.63 17.59 -11.72
N GLU A 44 -20.58 18.77 -11.12
CA GLU A 44 -19.53 19.18 -10.16
C GLU A 44 -19.55 18.31 -8.90
N VAL A 45 -20.72 18.08 -8.32
CA VAL A 45 -20.88 17.20 -7.14
C VAL A 45 -20.44 15.77 -7.49
N LEU A 46 -20.81 15.26 -8.67
CA LEU A 46 -20.41 13.94 -9.13
C LEU A 46 -18.89 13.85 -9.32
N LEU A 47 -18.26 14.83 -9.96
CA LEU A 47 -16.82 14.89 -10.14
C LEU A 47 -16.07 14.94 -8.81
N TYR A 48 -16.54 15.77 -7.88
CA TYR A 48 -15.98 15.86 -6.52
C TYR A 48 -16.13 14.53 -5.76
N TYR A 49 -17.30 13.89 -5.87
CA TYR A 49 -17.56 12.57 -5.28
C TYR A 49 -16.61 11.51 -5.85
N VAL A 50 -16.49 11.41 -7.18
CA VAL A 50 -15.59 10.45 -7.85
C VAL A 50 -14.14 10.70 -7.47
N TYR A 51 -13.71 11.96 -7.42
CA TYR A 51 -12.37 12.31 -6.97
C TYR A 51 -12.14 11.88 -5.52
N THR A 52 -13.02 12.25 -4.61
CA THR A 52 -12.91 11.90 -3.18
C THR A 52 -12.91 10.39 -2.99
N TYR A 53 -13.82 9.68 -3.66
CA TYR A 53 -13.87 8.22 -3.65
C TYR A 53 -12.54 7.60 -4.15
N SER A 54 -11.97 8.13 -5.23
CA SER A 54 -10.69 7.68 -5.76
C SER A 54 -9.52 7.89 -4.78
N GLN A 55 -9.55 8.93 -3.96
CA GLN A 55 -8.54 9.17 -2.92
C GLN A 55 -8.71 8.20 -1.75
N TYR A 56 -9.94 7.93 -1.31
CA TYR A 56 -10.21 6.96 -0.25
C TYR A 56 -9.77 5.54 -0.64
N THR A 57 -9.96 5.15 -1.90
CA THR A 57 -9.58 3.81 -2.39
C THR A 57 -8.09 3.59 -2.59
N LYS A 58 -7.25 4.64 -2.50
CA LYS A 58 -5.78 4.51 -2.64
C LYS A 58 -5.08 3.96 -1.39
N ARG A 59 -5.72 3.99 -0.24
CA ARG A 59 -5.15 3.55 1.02
C ARG A 59 -5.98 2.44 1.65
N ASP A 60 -5.29 1.49 2.25
CA ASP A 60 -5.91 0.47 3.08
C ASP A 60 -6.55 1.10 4.33
N PRO A 61 -7.83 0.84 4.63
CA PRO A 61 -8.52 1.49 5.74
C PRO A 61 -7.96 1.10 7.11
N LEU A 62 -7.40 -0.11 7.24
CA LEU A 62 -6.89 -0.65 8.49
C LEU A 62 -5.49 -0.12 8.81
N THR A 63 -4.56 -0.21 7.84
CA THR A 63 -3.13 0.11 8.04
C THR A 63 -2.72 1.49 7.56
N LYS A 64 -3.59 2.18 6.79
CA LYS A 64 -3.32 3.45 6.10
C LYS A 64 -2.18 3.39 5.07
N LEU A 65 -1.61 2.23 4.83
CA LEU A 65 -0.66 1.97 3.75
C LEU A 65 -1.34 2.15 2.38
N PHE A 66 -0.57 2.25 1.31
CA PHE A 66 -1.14 2.20 -0.02
C PHE A 66 -1.74 0.83 -0.29
N ASN A 67 -2.84 0.79 -1.03
CA ASN A 67 -3.46 -0.45 -1.42
C ASN A 67 -3.01 -0.92 -2.81
N ARG A 68 -3.44 -2.14 -3.17
CA ARG A 68 -3.13 -2.84 -4.43
C ARG A 68 -3.35 -2.02 -5.71
N TYR A 69 -4.28 -1.07 -5.68
CA TYR A 69 -4.69 -0.33 -6.88
C TYR A 69 -3.77 0.85 -7.23
N MET A 70 -2.84 1.20 -6.37
CA MET A 70 -1.83 2.22 -6.65
C MET A 70 -0.68 1.64 -7.50
N LYS A 71 -0.96 1.28 -8.75
CA LYS A 71 0.08 1.06 -9.76
C LYS A 71 0.75 2.40 -10.08
N ARG A 72 1.77 2.75 -9.30
CA ARG A 72 2.58 3.92 -9.61
C ARG A 72 3.49 3.57 -10.80
N LYS A 73 3.49 4.44 -11.81
CA LYS A 73 4.58 4.51 -12.80
C LYS A 73 5.82 5.03 -12.07
N GLU A 74 6.44 4.19 -11.26
CA GLU A 74 7.73 4.53 -10.66
C GLU A 74 8.79 4.31 -11.71
N ARG A 75 9.46 5.40 -12.08
CA ARG A 75 10.40 5.43 -13.22
C ARG A 75 11.72 4.68 -12.96
N MET A 76 12.03 4.34 -11.70
CA MET A 76 13.28 3.67 -11.33
C MET A 76 13.05 2.77 -10.11
N VAL A 77 12.42 1.62 -10.33
CA VAL A 77 12.33 0.58 -9.31
C VAL A 77 13.65 -0.17 -9.30
N SER A 78 14.33 -0.18 -8.16
CA SER A 78 15.60 -0.90 -7.95
C SER A 78 15.40 -2.24 -7.26
N GLY A 79 14.28 -2.45 -6.60
CA GLY A 79 13.95 -3.73 -5.99
C GLY A 79 12.54 -3.79 -5.41
N ILE A 80 12.09 -5.02 -5.22
CA ILE A 80 10.80 -5.36 -4.64
C ILE A 80 11.05 -6.28 -3.44
N ILE A 81 10.32 -6.03 -2.36
CA ILE A 81 10.24 -6.93 -1.21
C ILE A 81 8.80 -7.39 -1.10
N SER A 82 8.55 -8.69 -1.18
CA SER A 82 7.26 -9.32 -0.89
C SER A 82 7.28 -9.86 0.54
N ILE A 83 6.21 -9.63 1.28
CA ILE A 83 6.11 -9.94 2.71
C ILE A 83 4.75 -10.58 2.97
N ASP A 84 4.74 -11.69 3.70
CA ASP A 84 3.53 -12.42 4.12
C ASP A 84 3.57 -12.65 5.63
N MET A 85 2.54 -12.19 6.34
CA MET A 85 2.39 -12.44 7.77
C MET A 85 1.99 -13.88 8.01
N LYS A 86 2.61 -14.51 9.00
CA LYS A 86 2.26 -15.86 9.42
C LYS A 86 1.20 -15.87 10.49
N GLU A 87 0.48 -16.99 10.54
CA GLU A 87 -0.45 -17.30 11.62
C GLU A 87 -1.64 -16.34 11.80
N LEU A 88 -1.90 -15.42 10.84
CA LEU A 88 -3.04 -14.51 10.93
C LEU A 88 -4.36 -15.27 11.07
N LYS A 89 -4.53 -16.38 10.34
CA LYS A 89 -5.74 -17.21 10.46
C LYS A 89 -5.87 -17.79 11.86
N TRP A 90 -4.79 -18.32 12.42
CA TRP A 90 -4.81 -18.86 13.78
C TRP A 90 -5.13 -17.79 14.83
N ILE A 91 -4.56 -16.58 14.71
CA ILE A 91 -4.89 -15.44 15.59
C ILE A 91 -6.38 -15.13 15.47
N ASN A 92 -6.93 -15.03 14.27
CA ASN A 92 -8.34 -14.74 14.03
C ASN A 92 -9.25 -15.83 14.63
N ASP A 93 -8.91 -17.11 14.40
CA ASP A 93 -9.71 -18.24 14.82
C ASP A 93 -9.64 -18.45 16.35
N THR A 94 -8.53 -18.08 17.01
CA THR A 94 -8.31 -18.31 18.44
C THR A 94 -8.63 -17.09 19.29
N MET A 95 -8.28 -15.88 18.81
CA MET A 95 -8.36 -14.63 19.56
C MET A 95 -9.38 -13.63 19.00
N GLY A 96 -9.95 -13.93 17.81
CA GLY A 96 -10.92 -13.09 17.13
C GLY A 96 -10.29 -12.10 16.16
N HIS A 97 -11.13 -11.57 15.25
CA HIS A 97 -10.71 -10.67 14.17
C HIS A 97 -10.10 -9.35 14.67
N ASP A 98 -10.54 -8.85 15.82
CA ASP A 98 -9.99 -7.62 16.40
C ASP A 98 -8.49 -7.76 16.77
N GLU A 99 -8.08 -8.93 17.26
CA GLU A 99 -6.67 -9.22 17.56
C GLU A 99 -5.88 -9.42 16.26
N GLY A 100 -6.46 -10.06 15.24
CA GLY A 100 -5.85 -10.14 13.92
C GLY A 100 -5.62 -8.76 13.28
N ASP A 101 -6.58 -7.86 13.43
CA ASP A 101 -6.47 -6.47 12.98
C ASP A 101 -5.37 -5.70 13.71
N LYS A 102 -5.21 -5.91 15.02
CA LYS A 102 -4.10 -5.33 15.80
C LYS A 102 -2.76 -5.88 15.33
N ALA A 103 -2.67 -7.19 15.09
CA ALA A 103 -1.47 -7.84 14.58
C ALA A 103 -1.06 -7.27 13.21
N ILE A 104 -2.01 -7.14 12.27
CA ILE A 104 -1.77 -6.54 10.94
C ILE A 104 -1.28 -5.09 11.08
N LYS A 105 -1.89 -4.27 11.93
CA LYS A 105 -1.44 -2.89 12.19
C LYS A 105 -0.02 -2.87 12.72
N LYS A 106 0.29 -3.74 13.68
CA LYS A 106 1.62 -3.81 14.29
C LYS A 106 2.69 -4.19 13.26
N ILE A 107 2.42 -5.19 12.42
CA ILE A 107 3.33 -5.58 11.33
C ILE A 107 3.51 -4.43 10.33
N ALA A 108 2.42 -3.75 9.94
CA ALA A 108 2.51 -2.59 9.06
C ALA A 108 3.42 -1.49 9.63
N GLU A 109 3.36 -1.22 10.95
CA GLU A 109 4.24 -0.30 11.65
C GLU A 109 5.70 -0.77 11.61
N CYS A 110 5.96 -2.06 11.91
CA CYS A 110 7.30 -2.64 11.89
C CYS A 110 7.95 -2.58 10.50
N ILE A 111 7.16 -2.82 9.44
CA ILE A 111 7.62 -2.71 8.06
C ILE A 111 7.87 -1.23 7.68
N LEU A 112 7.01 -0.32 8.11
CA LEU A 112 7.09 1.10 7.74
C LEU A 112 8.23 1.83 8.47
N GLN A 113 8.53 1.46 9.72
CA GLN A 113 9.52 2.14 10.56
C GLN A 113 10.91 2.32 9.92
N PRO A 114 11.53 1.28 9.31
CA PRO A 114 12.86 1.43 8.72
C PRO A 114 12.84 2.05 7.32
N THR A 115 11.66 2.37 6.74
CA THR A 115 11.54 2.94 5.39
C THR A 115 11.80 4.44 5.37
N THR A 116 12.26 4.92 4.22
CA THR A 116 12.51 6.33 3.93
C THR A 116 11.60 6.84 2.82
N THR A 117 11.94 7.96 2.20
CA THR A 117 11.23 8.46 1.02
C THR A 117 11.52 7.66 -0.26
N ARG A 118 12.48 6.72 -0.21
CA ARG A 118 12.87 5.87 -1.34
C ARG A 118 12.03 4.60 -1.43
N GLU A 119 11.36 4.22 -0.35
CA GLU A 119 10.54 3.04 -0.27
C GLU A 119 9.06 3.41 -0.17
N THR A 120 8.21 2.58 -0.78
CA THR A 120 6.76 2.72 -0.67
C THR A 120 6.17 1.38 -0.27
N VAL A 121 5.44 1.37 0.84
CA VAL A 121 4.81 0.17 1.39
C VAL A 121 3.36 0.08 0.95
N TYR A 122 2.98 -1.09 0.45
CA TYR A 122 1.63 -1.43 0.01
C TYR A 122 1.11 -2.62 0.81
N ARG A 123 -0.18 -2.59 1.17
CA ARG A 123 -0.91 -3.78 1.59
C ARG A 123 -1.70 -4.29 0.40
N VAL A 124 -1.43 -5.50 -0.06
CA VAL A 124 -1.99 -6.06 -1.30
C VAL A 124 -3.01 -7.17 -1.06
N GLY A 125 -3.00 -7.74 0.12
CA GLY A 125 -3.91 -8.79 0.59
C GLY A 125 -4.23 -8.65 2.07
N GLY A 126 -4.88 -9.64 2.65
CA GLY A 126 -5.20 -9.68 4.08
C GLY A 126 -3.95 -9.61 4.97
N ASP A 127 -2.98 -10.44 4.66
CA ASP A 127 -1.73 -10.71 5.36
C ASP A 127 -0.48 -10.37 4.50
N GLU A 128 -0.69 -9.84 3.28
CA GLU A 128 0.35 -9.63 2.28
C GLU A 128 0.70 -8.16 2.12
N PHE A 129 2.02 -7.89 2.09
CA PHE A 129 2.56 -6.55 1.88
C PHE A 129 3.62 -6.59 0.77
N ILE A 130 3.73 -5.49 0.04
CA ILE A 130 4.80 -5.26 -0.94
C ILE A 130 5.50 -3.95 -0.63
N VAL A 131 6.82 -3.96 -0.66
CA VAL A 131 7.64 -2.74 -0.59
C VAL A 131 8.31 -2.53 -1.93
N ILE A 132 8.05 -1.37 -2.54
CA ILE A 132 8.73 -0.94 -3.76
C ILE A 132 9.87 -0.02 -3.36
N CYS A 133 11.10 -0.42 -3.70
CA CYS A 133 12.31 0.32 -3.44
C CYS A 133 12.75 1.07 -4.71
N CYS A 134 13.01 2.36 -4.59
CA CYS A 134 13.53 3.22 -5.64
C CYS A 134 14.91 3.74 -5.27
N HIS A 135 15.86 3.68 -6.21
CA HIS A 135 17.22 4.23 -6.02
C HIS A 135 18.04 3.56 -4.90
N GLY A 136 17.88 2.26 -4.68
CA GLY A 136 18.71 1.46 -3.77
C GLY A 136 19.53 0.42 -4.53
N ASP A 137 20.67 0.02 -3.98
CA ASP A 137 21.39 -1.17 -4.40
C ASP A 137 20.90 -2.41 -3.64
N GLN A 138 21.34 -3.58 -4.03
CA GLN A 138 20.97 -4.84 -3.40
C GLN A 138 21.30 -4.85 -1.90
N ASN A 139 22.47 -4.32 -1.52
CA ASN A 139 22.91 -4.28 -0.12
C ASN A 139 21.98 -3.41 0.74
N HIS A 140 21.55 -2.26 0.22
CA HIS A 140 20.55 -1.43 0.90
C HIS A 140 19.23 -2.18 1.14
N ILE A 141 18.75 -2.92 0.13
CA ILE A 141 17.49 -3.66 0.22
C ILE A 141 17.60 -4.83 1.22
N GLU A 142 18.71 -5.55 1.21
CA GLU A 142 18.98 -6.62 2.18
C GLU A 142 19.06 -6.09 3.62
N GLN A 143 19.74 -4.95 3.84
CA GLN A 143 19.76 -4.29 5.14
C GLN A 143 18.37 -3.82 5.59
N LEU A 144 17.56 -3.32 4.65
CA LEU A 144 16.19 -2.92 4.93
C LEU A 144 15.34 -4.11 5.37
N VAL A 145 15.43 -5.25 4.67
CA VAL A 145 14.74 -6.50 5.04
C VAL A 145 15.22 -6.99 6.40
N PHE A 146 16.51 -6.95 6.68
CA PHE A 146 17.04 -7.31 7.99
C PHE A 146 16.42 -6.48 9.12
N LYS A 147 16.33 -5.15 8.94
CA LYS A 147 15.70 -4.26 9.92
C LYS A 147 14.21 -4.53 10.08
N MET A 148 13.48 -4.74 8.98
CA MET A 148 12.07 -5.09 9.01
C MET A 148 11.84 -6.41 9.75
N ARG A 149 12.60 -7.46 9.42
CA ARG A 149 12.52 -8.77 10.07
C ARG A 149 12.79 -8.64 11.57
N SER A 150 13.87 -7.99 11.96
CA SER A 150 14.21 -7.78 13.38
C SER A 150 13.12 -7.02 14.13
N SER A 151 12.48 -6.02 13.51
CA SER A 151 11.38 -5.27 14.11
C SER A 151 10.12 -6.12 14.28
N VAL A 152 9.79 -6.95 13.26
CA VAL A 152 8.66 -7.89 13.31
C VAL A 152 8.89 -8.94 14.41
N ASP A 153 10.07 -9.58 14.44
CA ASP A 153 10.40 -10.60 15.42
C ASP A 153 10.36 -10.03 16.85
N ALA A 154 10.87 -8.81 17.04
CA ALA A 154 10.79 -8.11 18.34
C ALA A 154 9.36 -7.78 18.77
N SER A 155 8.42 -7.70 17.84
CA SER A 155 6.99 -7.49 18.11
C SER A 155 6.23 -8.76 18.52
N GLY A 156 6.89 -9.94 18.47
CA GLY A 156 6.30 -11.24 18.76
C GLY A 156 5.55 -11.87 17.59
N TYR A 157 5.55 -11.24 16.41
CA TYR A 157 4.98 -11.79 15.18
C TYR A 157 6.07 -12.35 14.27
N SER A 158 5.66 -13.03 13.21
CA SER A 158 6.58 -13.60 12.23
C SER A 158 6.07 -13.34 10.81
N CYS A 159 7.00 -12.99 9.90
CA CYS A 159 6.72 -12.81 8.49
C CYS A 159 7.74 -13.56 7.63
N ALA A 160 7.28 -14.01 6.45
CA ALA A 160 8.17 -14.45 5.38
C ALA A 160 8.50 -13.25 4.48
N PHE A 161 9.74 -13.22 3.98
CA PHE A 161 10.25 -12.15 3.13
C PHE A 161 10.86 -12.72 1.86
N GLY A 162 10.57 -12.11 0.72
CA GLY A 162 11.23 -12.39 -0.55
C GLY A 162 11.69 -11.11 -1.22
N ILE A 163 12.85 -11.16 -1.85
CA ILE A 163 13.50 -10.01 -2.47
C ILE A 163 13.75 -10.29 -3.95
N CYS A 164 13.53 -9.26 -4.78
CA CYS A 164 14.00 -9.22 -6.15
C CYS A 164 14.68 -7.87 -6.42
N CYS A 165 15.95 -7.91 -6.84
CA CYS A 165 16.77 -6.75 -7.21
C CYS A 165 17.27 -6.95 -8.64
N ASP A 166 16.44 -6.66 -9.65
CA ASP A 166 16.81 -6.82 -11.06
C ASP A 166 16.21 -5.70 -11.90
N ASN A 167 17.02 -4.69 -12.18
CA ASN A 167 16.61 -3.50 -12.91
C ASN A 167 16.25 -3.75 -14.39
N ASN A 168 16.55 -4.96 -14.92
CA ASN A 168 16.24 -5.34 -16.29
C ASN A 168 14.86 -5.99 -16.43
N LYS A 169 14.20 -6.32 -15.31
CA LYS A 169 12.87 -6.93 -15.30
C LYS A 169 11.77 -5.88 -15.27
N SER A 170 10.61 -6.24 -15.82
CA SER A 170 9.40 -5.45 -15.61
C SER A 170 9.00 -5.45 -14.12
N LEU A 171 8.27 -4.42 -13.67
CA LEU A 171 7.75 -4.37 -12.29
C LEU A 171 6.93 -5.62 -11.94
N GLU A 172 6.15 -6.12 -12.91
CA GLU A 172 5.32 -7.32 -12.71
C GLU A 172 6.15 -8.59 -12.54
N ASP A 173 7.25 -8.72 -13.31
CA ASP A 173 8.15 -9.87 -13.19
C ASP A 173 9.00 -9.80 -11.91
N MET A 174 9.39 -8.60 -11.47
CA MET A 174 10.05 -8.40 -10.19
C MET A 174 9.15 -8.80 -9.01
N ILE A 175 7.87 -8.44 -9.06
CA ILE A 175 6.88 -8.83 -8.04
C ILE A 175 6.75 -10.35 -8.00
N LYS A 176 6.55 -11.01 -9.15
CA LYS A 176 6.45 -12.48 -9.23
C LYS A 176 7.69 -13.19 -8.68
N GLU A 177 8.87 -12.65 -8.96
CA GLU A 177 10.12 -13.23 -8.46
C GLU A 177 10.26 -13.02 -6.95
N ALA A 178 9.94 -11.83 -6.43
CA ALA A 178 9.92 -11.56 -5.00
C ALA A 178 8.93 -12.47 -4.27
N ASP A 179 7.73 -12.68 -4.83
CA ASP A 179 6.74 -13.61 -4.27
C ASP A 179 7.29 -15.05 -4.26
N ARG A 180 7.93 -15.49 -5.35
CA ARG A 180 8.57 -16.81 -5.39
C ARG A 180 9.63 -16.99 -4.30
N MET A 181 10.43 -15.97 -4.03
CA MET A 181 11.44 -15.99 -2.97
C MET A 181 10.81 -15.96 -1.58
N MET A 182 9.72 -15.22 -1.39
CA MET A 182 8.95 -15.20 -0.16
C MET A 182 8.34 -16.58 0.16
N TYR A 183 7.81 -17.29 -0.85
CA TYR A 183 7.34 -18.67 -0.66
C TYR A 183 8.44 -19.64 -0.25
N LYS A 184 9.67 -19.47 -0.76
CA LYS A 184 10.83 -20.27 -0.31
C LYS A 184 11.19 -19.98 1.14
N ASP A 185 11.22 -18.72 1.54
CA ASP A 185 11.47 -18.31 2.92
C ASP A 185 10.38 -18.87 3.86
N LYS A 186 9.11 -18.83 3.41
CA LYS A 186 7.98 -19.42 4.15
C LYS A 186 8.14 -20.92 4.38
N ALA A 187 8.59 -21.66 3.36
CA ALA A 187 8.86 -23.09 3.46
C ALA A 187 10.01 -23.38 4.44
N LYS A 188 11.13 -22.64 4.32
CA LYS A 188 12.29 -22.80 5.20
C LYS A 188 11.93 -22.56 6.67
N ILE A 189 11.17 -21.50 6.97
CA ILE A 189 10.75 -21.22 8.35
C ILE A 189 9.83 -22.33 8.89
N LYS A 190 9.00 -22.94 8.02
CA LYS A 190 8.17 -24.09 8.40
C LYS A 190 9.01 -25.30 8.79
N GLU A 191 10.05 -25.60 8.00
CA GLU A 191 10.98 -26.69 8.29
C GLU A 191 11.76 -26.47 9.58
N GLU A 192 12.28 -25.25 9.81
CA GLU A 192 13.00 -24.87 11.01
C GLU A 192 12.12 -24.98 12.27
N ALA A 193 10.86 -24.55 12.19
CA ALA A 193 9.92 -24.67 13.30
C ALA A 193 9.58 -26.14 13.61
N ALA A 194 9.35 -26.95 12.59
CA ALA A 194 9.12 -28.40 12.77
C ALA A 194 10.32 -29.08 13.42
N ALA A 195 11.55 -28.71 13.03
CA ALA A 195 12.78 -29.23 13.62
C ALA A 195 12.95 -28.83 15.10
N MET A 196 12.40 -27.67 15.51
CA MET A 196 12.42 -27.17 16.90
C MET A 196 11.24 -27.66 17.76
N GLY A 197 10.34 -28.50 17.20
CA GLY A 197 9.14 -28.98 17.90
C GLY A 197 8.10 -27.87 18.17
N LYS A 198 8.19 -26.74 17.46
CA LYS A 198 7.19 -25.67 17.52
C LYS A 198 6.09 -25.95 16.51
N GLU A 199 4.86 -26.15 16.99
CA GLU A 199 3.69 -26.12 16.11
C GLU A 199 3.48 -24.68 15.61
N LEU A 200 3.79 -24.44 14.34
CA LEU A 200 3.38 -23.23 13.65
C LEU A 200 2.08 -23.53 12.88
N HIS A 201 1.06 -22.74 13.11
CA HIS A 201 -0.26 -22.90 12.49
C HIS A 201 -0.28 -22.23 11.11
N PHE A 202 0.15 -22.95 10.07
CA PHE A 202 0.17 -22.43 8.71
C PHE A 202 -1.19 -22.54 8.02
N ARG A 203 -1.46 -21.58 7.14
CA ARG A 203 -2.55 -21.67 6.17
C ARG A 203 -2.22 -22.80 5.17
N THR A 204 -3.03 -23.86 5.11
CA THR A 204 -3.05 -24.85 4.03
C THR A 204 -3.74 -24.29 2.80
#